data_00b039bacbdfcd556d7c34c2b8890b5c
#
_entry.id   00b039bacbdfcd556d7c34c2b8890b5c
#
_cell.length_a   1.000
_cell.length_b   1.000
_cell.length_c   1.000
_cell.angle_alpha   90.00
_cell.angle_beta   90.00
_cell.angle_gamma   90.00
#
_symmetry.space_group_name_H-M   'P 1'
#
loop_
_entity.id
_entity.type
_entity.pdbx_description
1 polymer ?
#
loop_
_entity_poly.entity_id
_entity_poly.type
_entity_poly.pdbx_seq_one_letter_code
_entity_poly.pdbx_strand_id
1 'polypeptide(L)' 'DLKKGDVITAIDGEKVTNAAYLKYILYKYKSGDEIKVTYSRDGKEKTTKVILTKSED' A
#
# COMPACT_ATOMS: atom_id res chain seq x y z
N ASP A 1 5.68 8.97 -4.13
CA ASP A 1 6.14 8.58 -2.81
C ASP A 1 5.13 8.91 -1.74
N LEU A 2 5.00 8.01 -0.80
CA LEU A 2 4.10 8.21 0.32
C LEU A 2 4.74 9.15 1.34
N LYS A 3 3.94 10.06 1.86
CA LYS A 3 4.41 11.02 2.85
C LYS A 3 3.54 10.93 4.09
N LYS A 4 4.06 11.51 5.16
CA LYS A 4 3.31 11.58 6.40
C LYS A 4 2.00 12.32 6.17
N GLY A 5 0.91 11.74 6.63
CA GLY A 5 -0.41 12.31 6.42
C GLY A 5 -1.18 11.67 5.27
N ASP A 6 -0.52 10.86 4.46
CA ASP A 6 -1.21 10.13 3.42
C ASP A 6 -1.97 8.95 4.01
N VAL A 7 -3.14 8.70 3.48
CA VAL A 7 -3.99 7.60 3.94
C VAL A 7 -4.10 6.59 2.82
N ILE A 8 -3.63 5.38 3.06
CA ILE A 8 -3.72 4.31 2.07
C ILE A 8 -5.16 3.82 2.01
N THR A 9 -5.76 3.89 0.84
CA THR A 9 -7.15 3.49 0.65
C THR A 9 -7.30 2.16 -0.07
N ALA A 10 -6.33 1.79 -0.90
CA ALA A 10 -6.39 0.53 -1.62
C ALA A 10 -5.00 0.08 -2.00
N ILE A 11 -4.84 -1.22 -2.17
CA ILE A 11 -3.59 -1.79 -2.66
C ILE A 11 -3.94 -2.76 -3.77
N ASP A 12 -3.37 -2.48 -4.96
CA ASP A 12 -3.54 -3.31 -6.15
C ASP A 12 -5.01 -3.55 -6.47
N GLY A 13 -5.81 -2.51 -6.25
CA GLY A 13 -7.24 -2.57 -6.51
C GLY A 13 -8.08 -3.12 -5.37
N GLU A 14 -7.45 -3.60 -4.31
CA GLU A 14 -8.18 -4.11 -3.16
C GLU A 14 -8.31 -3.03 -2.11
N LYS A 15 -9.52 -2.79 -1.68
CA LYS A 15 -9.79 -1.74 -0.71
C LYS A 15 -9.25 -2.12 0.66
N VAL A 16 -8.51 -1.21 1.26
CA VAL A 16 -7.96 -1.41 2.60
C VAL A 16 -8.90 -0.80 3.61
N THR A 17 -9.41 -1.65 4.52
CA THR A 17 -10.41 -1.20 5.51
C THR A 17 -9.80 -0.90 6.87
N ASN A 18 -8.66 -1.52 7.19
CA ASN A 18 -7.99 -1.26 8.46
C ASN A 18 -6.55 -1.72 8.38
N ALA A 19 -5.78 -1.42 9.43
CA ALA A 19 -4.35 -1.74 9.44
C ALA A 19 -4.07 -3.24 9.41
N ALA A 20 -4.92 -4.03 10.03
CA ALA A 20 -4.73 -5.48 10.03
C ALA A 20 -4.91 -6.04 8.63
N TYR A 21 -5.88 -5.50 7.89
CA TYR A 21 -6.10 -5.93 6.52
C TYR A 21 -4.94 -5.52 5.62
N LEU A 22 -4.39 -4.34 5.88
CA LEU A 22 -3.22 -3.89 5.15
C LEU A 22 -2.06 -4.86 5.32
N LYS A 23 -1.80 -5.30 6.53
CA LYS A 23 -0.75 -6.27 6.78
C LYS A 23 -1.02 -7.59 6.07
N TYR A 24 -2.28 -8.03 6.11
CA TYR A 24 -2.68 -9.25 5.43
C TYR A 24 -2.38 -9.18 3.94
N ILE A 25 -2.72 -8.06 3.31
CA ILE A 25 -2.47 -7.88 1.88
C ILE A 25 -0.96 -7.92 1.61
N LEU A 26 -0.18 -7.25 2.43
CA LEU A 26 1.27 -7.20 2.25
C LEU A 26 1.91 -8.58 2.37
N TYR A 27 1.36 -9.44 3.21
CA TYR A 27 1.87 -10.81 3.35
C TYR A 27 1.57 -11.67 2.12
N LYS A 28 0.57 -11.31 1.34
CA LYS A 28 0.24 -12.06 0.12
C LYS A 28 1.30 -11.88 -0.96
N TYR A 29 2.08 -10.81 -0.88
CA TYR A 29 3.06 -10.49 -1.89
C TYR A 29 4.45 -10.91 -1.43
N LYS A 30 5.32 -11.12 -2.41
CA LYS A 30 6.69 -11.50 -2.12
C LYS A 30 7.60 -10.29 -2.29
N SER A 31 8.77 -10.39 -1.68
CA SER A 31 9.78 -9.36 -1.84
C SER A 31 10.13 -9.22 -3.33
N GLY A 32 10.15 -7.99 -3.80
CA GLY A 32 10.41 -7.71 -5.21
C GLY A 32 9.17 -7.55 -6.05
N ASP A 33 7.99 -7.85 -5.51
CA ASP A 33 6.75 -7.67 -6.25
C ASP A 33 6.42 -6.18 -6.37
N GLU A 34 5.91 -5.80 -7.54
CA GLU A 34 5.44 -4.45 -7.75
C GLU A 34 3.96 -4.39 -7.41
N ILE A 35 3.59 -3.44 -6.57
CA ILE A 35 2.21 -3.27 -6.18
C ILE A 35 1.79 -1.83 -6.44
N LYS A 36 0.50 -1.64 -6.69
CA LYS A 36 -0.07 -0.32 -6.86
C LYS A 36 -0.72 0.09 -5.55
N VAL A 37 -0.29 1.21 -5.02
CA VAL A 37 -0.83 1.73 -3.78
C VAL A 37 -1.66 2.96 -4.09
N THR A 38 -2.92 2.92 -3.71
CA THR A 38 -3.81 4.08 -3.84
C THR A 38 -3.89 4.75 -2.48
N TYR A 39 -3.65 6.04 -2.45
CA TYR A 39 -3.64 6.79 -1.21
C TYR A 39 -4.38 8.11 -1.40
N SER A 40 -4.84 8.66 -0.29
CA SER A 40 -5.54 9.94 -0.28
C SER A 40 -4.65 10.98 0.37
N ARG A 41 -4.53 12.12 -0.30
CA ARG A 41 -3.79 13.27 0.23
C ARG A 41 -4.61 14.52 -0.04
N ASP A 42 -4.91 15.26 1.01
CA ASP A 42 -5.69 16.50 0.91
C ASP A 42 -7.00 16.30 0.17
N GLY A 43 -7.65 15.16 0.43
CA GLY A 43 -8.92 14.86 -0.19
C GLY A 43 -8.84 14.35 -1.61
N LYS A 44 -7.66 14.14 -2.13
CA LYS A 44 -7.46 13.64 -3.49
C LYS A 44 -6.83 12.27 -3.46
N GLU A 45 -7.36 11.36 -4.28
CA GLU A 45 -6.77 10.03 -4.42
C GLU A 45 -5.71 10.02 -5.49
N LYS A 46 -4.60 9.38 -5.16
CA LYS A 46 -3.50 9.20 -6.09
C LYS A 46 -3.04 7.75 -6.03
N THR A 47 -2.46 7.28 -7.11
CA THR A 47 -1.95 5.92 -7.17
C THR A 47 -0.48 5.97 -7.52
N THR A 48 0.31 5.17 -6.80
CA THR A 48 1.74 5.07 -7.07
C THR A 48 2.12 3.60 -7.07
N LYS A 49 3.20 3.28 -7.77
CA LYS A 49 3.75 1.93 -7.78
C LYS A 49 4.86 1.82 -6.76
N VAL A 50 4.86 0.74 -6.03
CA VAL A 50 5.86 0.49 -4.99
C VAL A 50 6.41 -0.90 -5.17
N ILE A 51 7.72 -1.03 -5.14
CA ILE A 51 8.36 -2.34 -5.13
C ILE A 51 8.43 -2.79 -3.68
N LEU A 52 7.80 -3.91 -3.41
CA LEU A 52 7.74 -4.42 -2.05
C LEU A 52 9.06 -5.06 -1.67
N THR A 53 9.70 -4.54 -0.64
CA THR A 53 10.91 -5.13 -0.11
C THR A 53 10.65 -5.53 1.33
N LYS A 54 10.88 -6.79 1.65
CA LYS A 54 10.67 -7.29 2.99
C LYS A 54 12.00 -7.45 3.69
N SER A 55 12.00 -7.11 4.95
CA SER A 55 13.17 -7.34 5.78
C SER A 55 13.37 -8.83 5.96
N GLU A 56 14.60 -9.25 5.84
CA GLU A 56 14.97 -10.65 6.07
C GLU A 56 15.41 -10.79 7.51
N ASP A 57 14.55 -11.23 8.35
CA ASP A 57 14.98 -11.37 9.75
C ASP A 57 14.55 -12.61 10.37
#